data_ec317b734e4ef32b5915bd24e5e31778
#
_entry.id   ec317b734e4ef32b5915bd24e5e31778
#
_cell.length_a   1.000
_cell.length_b   1.000
_cell.length_c   1.000
_cell.angle_alpha   90.00
_cell.angle_beta   90.00
_cell.angle_gamma   90.00
#
_symmetry.space_group_name_H-M   'P 1'
#
loop_
_entity.id
_entity.type
_entity.pdbx_description
1 polymer ?
#
loop_
_entity_poly.entity_id
_entity_poly.type
_entity_poly.pdbx_seq_one_letter_code
_entity_poly.pdbx_strand_id
1 'polypeptide(L)'
;VIPVMGEFHFTRYPRAQWEQEIVKMKAGGVNVLPTYIFWGLHEEEEGKFCWSGNKDLRHFIELCKKHDMPVIVRIGPFCHGEIRNGSIPDWLFARPVDVRSNQPLYLSYVKRLYGEIGRQLQGLYYKDGGPIIGCQLENEMQHSASPWGVNYPGEPLDFTVASYDIDYAMIGVSVMDKKVTTAELGEEHMRTLKRMAQEEGIITPFYTATGWGNAAVIDNEAIPVTSAYTYPFWEEPRMSPFCMFKDIHRVPDYAPVRYDAERFPSFCAEMGAGIQMIYRRRPIVTARAAQALMIRTLGSGSNGIGYY
;
A
#
# COMPACT_ATOMS: atom_id res chain seq x y z
N VAL A 1 1.49 -1.69 -23.62
CA VAL A 1 2.70 -1.54 -22.78
C VAL A 1 2.47 -2.26 -21.48
N ILE A 2 3.39 -3.12 -21.08
CA ILE A 2 3.34 -3.78 -19.77
C ILE A 2 3.74 -2.75 -18.71
N PRO A 3 2.95 -2.53 -17.65
CA PRO A 3 3.34 -1.67 -16.54
C PRO A 3 4.56 -2.25 -15.81
N VAL A 4 5.63 -1.46 -15.75
CA VAL A 4 6.82 -1.71 -14.93
C VAL A 4 6.90 -0.57 -13.94
N MET A 5 6.41 -0.82 -12.74
CA MET A 5 6.43 0.17 -11.68
C MET A 5 7.74 0.14 -10.91
N GLY A 6 8.15 1.29 -10.38
CA GLY A 6 9.23 1.41 -9.42
C GLY A 6 8.81 2.35 -8.31
N GLU A 7 8.71 1.83 -7.09
CA GLU A 7 8.29 2.60 -5.93
C GLU A 7 9.34 3.64 -5.55
N PHE A 8 8.93 4.88 -5.33
CA PHE A 8 9.80 5.95 -4.89
C PHE A 8 9.14 6.77 -3.77
N HIS A 9 9.57 6.58 -2.54
CA HIS A 9 9.06 7.30 -1.38
C HIS A 9 9.71 8.69 -1.29
N PHE A 10 9.16 9.68 -1.98
CA PHE A 10 9.77 11.00 -2.14
C PHE A 10 10.14 11.68 -0.81
N THR A 11 9.34 11.51 0.23
CA THR A 11 9.61 12.11 1.55
C THR A 11 10.88 11.57 2.23
N ARG A 12 11.36 10.39 1.81
CA ARG A 12 12.56 9.72 2.34
C ARG A 12 13.84 10.06 1.58
N TYR A 13 13.72 10.91 0.56
CA TYR A 13 14.84 11.26 -0.31
C TYR A 13 15.02 12.77 -0.40
N PRO A 14 16.25 13.29 -0.49
CA PRO A 14 16.49 14.73 -0.57
C PRO A 14 15.78 15.35 -1.80
N ARG A 15 15.00 16.39 -1.58
CA ARG A 15 14.26 17.09 -2.64
C ARG A 15 15.12 17.48 -3.85
N ALA A 16 16.34 17.94 -3.59
CA ALA A 16 17.27 18.36 -4.63
C ALA A 16 17.69 17.24 -5.60
N GLN A 17 17.43 15.99 -5.25
CA GLN A 17 17.82 14.83 -6.05
C GLN A 17 16.62 14.14 -6.72
N TRP A 18 15.37 14.52 -6.42
CA TRP A 18 14.18 13.85 -6.95
C TRP A 18 14.18 13.75 -8.47
N GLU A 19 14.47 14.87 -9.15
CA GLU A 19 14.47 14.90 -10.60
C GLU A 19 15.49 13.92 -11.19
N GLN A 20 16.69 13.89 -10.66
CA GLN A 20 17.76 13.00 -11.08
C GLN A 20 17.34 11.52 -10.92
N GLU A 21 16.70 11.18 -9.80
CA GLU A 21 16.28 9.80 -9.53
C GLU A 21 15.11 9.38 -10.43
N ILE A 22 14.15 10.26 -10.70
CA ILE A 22 13.07 10.01 -11.67
C ILE A 22 13.67 9.67 -13.05
N VAL A 23 14.65 10.44 -13.50
CA VAL A 23 15.34 10.20 -14.79
C VAL A 23 16.07 8.87 -14.80
N LYS A 24 16.77 8.50 -13.71
CA LYS A 24 17.45 7.21 -13.57
C LYS A 24 16.46 6.05 -13.60
N MET A 25 15.35 6.15 -12.88
CA MET A 25 14.32 5.11 -12.87
C MET A 25 13.74 4.92 -14.28
N LYS A 26 13.43 6.00 -14.98
CA LYS A 26 12.96 5.95 -16.37
C LYS A 26 13.99 5.30 -17.30
N ALA A 27 15.25 5.64 -17.17
CA ALA A 27 16.34 5.04 -17.95
C ALA A 27 16.52 3.55 -17.62
N GLY A 28 16.21 3.13 -16.39
CA GLY A 28 16.19 1.74 -15.96
C GLY A 28 14.97 0.93 -16.41
N GLY A 29 14.04 1.55 -17.16
CA GLY A 29 12.87 0.86 -17.71
C GLY A 29 11.58 1.00 -16.89
N VAL A 30 11.60 1.74 -15.77
CA VAL A 30 10.40 2.08 -15.02
C VAL A 30 9.52 3.01 -15.87
N ASN A 31 8.25 2.67 -16.03
CA ASN A 31 7.30 3.44 -16.82
C ASN A 31 6.06 3.90 -16.03
N VAL A 32 5.98 3.55 -14.76
CA VAL A 32 4.99 4.06 -13.78
C VAL A 32 5.68 4.20 -12.44
N LEU A 33 5.47 5.30 -11.74
CA LEU A 33 6.09 5.59 -10.45
C LEU A 33 5.03 5.66 -9.35
N PRO A 34 4.88 4.63 -8.50
CA PRO A 34 4.10 4.71 -7.28
C PRO A 34 4.84 5.47 -6.19
N THR A 35 4.09 6.20 -5.35
CA THR A 35 4.64 6.86 -4.17
C THR A 35 3.62 6.92 -3.04
N TYR A 36 4.07 6.71 -1.80
CA TYR A 36 3.24 6.88 -0.61
C TYR A 36 3.14 8.34 -0.17
N ILE A 37 1.95 8.68 0.35
CA ILE A 37 1.76 9.82 1.22
C ILE A 37 1.73 9.29 2.66
N PHE A 38 2.80 9.54 3.39
CA PHE A 38 2.92 9.12 4.79
C PHE A 38 2.23 10.12 5.71
N TRP A 39 1.00 9.82 6.14
CA TRP A 39 0.20 10.71 6.97
C TRP A 39 0.98 11.26 8.16
N GLY A 40 1.63 10.39 8.94
CA GLY A 40 2.39 10.78 10.12
C GLY A 40 3.58 11.71 9.84
N LEU A 41 4.09 11.74 8.60
CA LEU A 41 5.12 12.72 8.22
C LEU A 41 4.52 14.06 7.79
N HIS A 42 3.34 14.04 7.19
CA HIS A 42 2.69 15.27 6.72
C HIS A 42 1.92 15.99 7.83
N GLU A 43 1.45 15.28 8.87
CA GLU A 43 0.74 15.81 10.02
C GLU A 43 1.39 15.30 11.32
N GLU A 44 2.61 15.75 11.62
CA GLU A 44 3.34 15.39 12.84
C GLU A 44 2.67 15.93 14.11
N GLU A 45 2.03 17.10 14.00
CA GLU A 45 1.18 17.69 15.02
C GLU A 45 -0.25 17.78 14.49
N GLU A 46 -1.22 17.43 15.33
CA GLU A 46 -2.64 17.43 14.95
C GLU A 46 -3.09 18.77 14.35
N GLY A 47 -3.66 18.73 13.15
CA GLY A 47 -4.15 19.89 12.43
C GLY A 47 -3.09 20.71 11.70
N LYS A 48 -1.81 20.36 11.81
CA LYS A 48 -0.71 21.08 11.15
C LYS A 48 -0.09 20.26 10.03
N PHE A 49 -0.63 20.42 8.83
CA PHE A 49 -0.07 19.77 7.65
C PHE A 49 1.13 20.51 7.07
N CYS A 50 2.13 19.76 6.65
CA CYS A 50 3.33 20.26 5.98
C CYS A 50 3.44 19.68 4.57
N TRP A 51 3.42 20.57 3.56
CA TRP A 51 3.58 20.25 2.14
C TRP A 51 4.75 21.01 1.51
N SER A 52 5.86 21.11 2.22
CA SER A 52 7.05 21.86 1.78
C SER A 52 8.34 21.07 2.01
N GLY A 53 9.44 21.51 1.42
CA GLY A 53 10.73 20.83 1.52
C GLY A 53 10.65 19.41 0.96
N ASN A 54 11.12 18.41 1.71
CA ASN A 54 11.03 16.99 1.34
C ASN A 54 9.59 16.43 1.39
N LYS A 55 8.60 17.23 1.84
CA LYS A 55 7.19 16.87 1.91
C LYS A 55 6.34 17.53 0.81
N ASP A 56 6.97 18.18 -0.17
CA ASP A 56 6.31 18.91 -1.27
C ASP A 56 5.82 17.94 -2.35
N LEU A 57 4.66 17.33 -2.07
CA LEU A 57 4.02 16.36 -2.96
C LEU A 57 3.75 16.95 -4.34
N ARG A 58 3.19 18.17 -4.39
CA ARG A 58 2.82 18.79 -5.65
C ARG A 58 4.01 18.95 -6.58
N HIS A 59 5.11 19.49 -6.05
CA HIS A 59 6.33 19.65 -6.83
C HIS A 59 6.90 18.31 -7.30
N PHE A 60 6.86 17.26 -6.46
CA PHE A 60 7.29 15.92 -6.86
C PHE A 60 6.48 15.39 -8.06
N ILE A 61 5.15 15.52 -8.02
CA ILE A 61 4.27 15.12 -9.11
C ILE A 61 4.52 15.95 -10.37
N GLU A 62 4.79 17.26 -10.23
CA GLU A 62 5.13 18.13 -11.36
C GLU A 62 6.46 17.74 -12.02
N LEU A 63 7.45 17.29 -11.25
CA LEU A 63 8.69 16.71 -11.80
C LEU A 63 8.40 15.42 -12.58
N CYS A 64 7.55 14.55 -12.07
CA CYS A 64 7.12 13.36 -12.81
C CYS A 64 6.45 13.74 -14.13
N LYS A 65 5.56 14.75 -14.11
CA LYS A 65 4.96 15.29 -15.34
C LYS A 65 5.99 15.80 -16.33
N LYS A 66 6.97 16.56 -15.85
CA LYS A 66 8.06 17.11 -16.69
C LYS A 66 8.82 16.02 -17.45
N HIS A 67 8.92 14.84 -16.87
CA HIS A 67 9.64 13.70 -17.43
C HIS A 67 8.74 12.63 -18.03
N ASP A 68 7.46 12.92 -18.30
CA ASP A 68 6.48 11.97 -18.84
C ASP A 68 6.48 10.64 -18.04
N MET A 69 6.50 10.74 -16.71
CA MET A 69 6.45 9.62 -15.79
C MET A 69 5.05 9.55 -15.16
N PRO A 70 4.20 8.60 -15.59
CA PRO A 70 2.92 8.34 -14.93
C PRO A 70 3.10 8.00 -13.47
N VAL A 71 2.18 8.47 -12.63
CA VAL A 71 2.25 8.32 -11.18
C VAL A 71 1.02 7.61 -10.63
N ILE A 72 1.23 6.75 -9.66
CA ILE A 72 0.18 6.25 -8.77
C ILE A 72 0.44 6.79 -7.37
N VAL A 73 -0.55 7.47 -6.80
CA VAL A 73 -0.44 8.03 -5.46
C VAL A 73 -1.08 7.09 -4.45
N ARG A 74 -0.30 6.61 -3.50
CA ARG A 74 -0.78 5.71 -2.45
C ARG A 74 -1.18 6.58 -1.25
N ILE A 75 -2.49 6.81 -1.11
CA ILE A 75 -3.05 7.87 -0.23
C ILE A 75 -3.33 7.43 1.21
N GLY A 76 -3.03 6.19 1.55
CA GLY A 76 -3.31 5.69 2.90
C GLY A 76 -4.82 5.55 3.18
N PRO A 77 -5.25 5.75 4.43
CA PRO A 77 -4.55 6.34 5.58
C PRO A 77 -3.44 5.50 6.20
N PHE A 78 -3.53 4.17 6.14
CA PHE A 78 -2.49 3.26 6.56
C PHE A 78 -1.67 2.77 5.36
N CYS A 79 -0.36 2.64 5.55
CA CYS A 79 0.56 2.37 4.45
C CYS A 79 1.40 1.11 4.60
N HIS A 80 1.53 0.48 5.77
CA HIS A 80 2.72 -0.30 6.15
C HIS A 80 4.01 0.49 5.89
N GLY A 81 4.48 0.51 4.66
CA GLY A 81 5.55 1.38 4.14
C GLY A 81 6.87 1.30 4.88
N GLU A 82 7.08 0.26 5.70
CA GLU A 82 8.22 0.10 6.62
C GLU A 82 8.48 1.41 7.41
N ILE A 83 7.40 2.01 7.88
CA ILE A 83 7.41 3.22 8.71
C ILE A 83 6.63 2.97 10.01
N ARG A 84 6.99 3.72 11.06
CA ARG A 84 6.33 3.65 12.36
C ARG A 84 4.81 3.77 12.22
N ASN A 85 4.09 2.88 12.89
CA ASN A 85 2.63 2.82 12.94
C ASN A 85 1.96 2.72 11.55
N GLY A 86 2.68 2.22 10.52
CA GLY A 86 2.17 2.24 9.15
C GLY A 86 1.82 3.64 8.65
N SER A 87 2.49 4.66 9.20
CA SER A 87 2.26 6.08 8.98
C SER A 87 1.03 6.69 9.63
N ILE A 88 0.29 5.97 10.47
CA ILE A 88 -0.71 6.60 11.33
C ILE A 88 0.01 7.57 12.29
N PRO A 89 -0.42 8.83 12.43
CA PRO A 89 0.25 9.80 13.28
C PRO A 89 0.27 9.39 14.76
N ASP A 90 1.37 9.63 15.45
CA ASP A 90 1.51 9.28 16.87
C ASP A 90 0.45 9.94 17.75
N TRP A 91 0.09 11.20 17.48
CA TRP A 91 -0.92 11.92 18.23
C TRP A 91 -2.31 11.26 18.15
N LEU A 92 -2.59 10.50 17.08
CA LEU A 92 -3.89 9.82 16.92
C LEU A 92 -4.08 8.71 17.95
N PHE A 93 -3.01 8.03 18.37
CA PHE A 93 -3.05 7.01 19.41
C PHE A 93 -3.33 7.59 20.82
N ALA A 94 -3.23 8.90 20.99
CA ALA A 94 -3.68 9.58 22.20
C ALA A 94 -5.17 9.98 22.14
N ARG A 95 -5.88 9.61 21.09
CA ARG A 95 -7.32 9.88 20.92
C ARG A 95 -8.12 8.60 21.16
N PRO A 96 -9.39 8.71 21.60
CA PRO A 96 -10.26 7.55 21.78
C PRO A 96 -10.82 7.07 20.44
N VAL A 97 -9.92 6.62 19.55
CA VAL A 97 -10.25 6.17 18.20
C VAL A 97 -9.83 4.73 17.98
N ASP A 98 -10.64 4.02 17.23
CA ASP A 98 -10.30 2.72 16.68
C ASP A 98 -9.80 2.95 15.25
N VAL A 99 -8.49 2.88 15.07
CA VAL A 99 -7.84 3.11 13.76
C VAL A 99 -8.18 2.01 12.77
N ARG A 100 -8.14 2.34 11.46
CA ARG A 100 -8.47 1.40 10.39
C ARG A 100 -9.88 0.80 10.53
N SER A 101 -10.84 1.63 10.94
CA SER A 101 -12.23 1.24 11.18
C SER A 101 -13.21 2.30 10.65
N ASN A 102 -14.51 2.01 10.70
CA ASN A 102 -15.56 2.98 10.38
C ASN A 102 -16.01 3.81 11.58
N GLN A 103 -15.20 3.87 12.65
CA GLN A 103 -15.52 4.74 13.77
C GLN A 103 -15.62 6.20 13.32
N PRO A 104 -16.70 6.93 13.64
CA PRO A 104 -16.93 8.28 13.09
C PRO A 104 -15.82 9.28 13.37
N LEU A 105 -15.23 9.23 14.57
CA LEU A 105 -14.13 10.13 14.92
C LEU A 105 -12.87 9.82 14.09
N TYR A 106 -12.51 8.56 13.91
CA TYR A 106 -11.40 8.17 13.02
C TYR A 106 -11.65 8.65 11.59
N LEU A 107 -12.85 8.38 11.05
CA LEU A 107 -13.20 8.82 9.70
C LEU A 107 -13.16 10.34 9.54
N SER A 108 -13.46 11.11 10.58
CA SER A 108 -13.35 12.58 10.52
C SER A 108 -11.92 13.04 10.31
N TYR A 109 -10.95 12.36 10.92
CA TYR A 109 -9.53 12.63 10.71
C TYR A 109 -9.07 12.20 9.31
N VAL A 110 -9.53 11.04 8.84
CA VAL A 110 -9.24 10.58 7.48
C VAL A 110 -9.81 11.53 6.42
N LYS A 111 -11.03 12.05 6.64
CA LYS A 111 -11.63 13.05 5.75
C LYS A 111 -10.76 14.31 5.65
N ARG A 112 -10.24 14.79 6.77
CA ARG A 112 -9.31 15.93 6.79
C ARG A 112 -8.03 15.63 6.00
N LEU A 113 -7.44 14.44 6.19
CA LEU A 113 -6.29 13.99 5.41
C LEU A 113 -6.59 13.99 3.91
N TYR A 114 -7.69 13.38 3.49
CA TYR A 114 -8.05 13.29 2.08
C TYR A 114 -8.36 14.66 1.48
N GLY A 115 -8.96 15.58 2.23
CA GLY A 115 -9.14 16.97 1.82
C GLY A 115 -7.83 17.70 1.56
N GLU A 116 -6.83 17.50 2.44
CA GLU A 116 -5.48 18.04 2.22
C GLU A 116 -4.82 17.45 0.98
N ILE A 117 -4.87 16.12 0.83
CA ILE A 117 -4.33 15.42 -0.34
C ILE A 117 -5.03 15.92 -1.63
N GLY A 118 -6.36 15.97 -1.64
CA GLY A 118 -7.14 16.42 -2.78
C GLY A 118 -6.73 17.82 -3.26
N ARG A 119 -6.47 18.74 -2.33
CA ARG A 119 -5.94 20.07 -2.66
C ARG A 119 -4.57 20.04 -3.32
N GLN A 120 -3.65 19.17 -2.83
CA GLN A 120 -2.32 19.02 -3.43
C GLN A 120 -2.38 18.42 -4.83
N LEU A 121 -3.31 17.49 -5.08
CA LEU A 121 -3.42 16.76 -6.34
C LEU A 121 -4.29 17.45 -7.39
N GLN A 122 -4.99 18.51 -7.03
CA GLN A 122 -5.92 19.23 -7.95
C GLN A 122 -5.23 19.66 -9.23
N GLY A 123 -5.80 19.29 -10.40
CA GLY A 123 -5.29 19.61 -11.73
C GLY A 123 -4.09 18.73 -12.16
N LEU A 124 -3.70 17.73 -11.37
CA LEU A 124 -2.60 16.82 -11.68
C LEU A 124 -3.05 15.42 -12.11
N TYR A 125 -4.36 15.17 -12.18
CA TYR A 125 -4.90 13.92 -12.67
C TYR A 125 -4.75 13.78 -14.19
N TYR A 126 -4.69 12.55 -14.69
CA TYR A 126 -4.56 12.26 -16.11
C TYR A 126 -5.68 12.91 -16.94
N LYS A 127 -6.91 12.90 -16.44
CA LYS A 127 -8.05 13.57 -17.07
C LYS A 127 -7.86 15.09 -17.23
N ASP A 128 -7.00 15.70 -16.44
CA ASP A 128 -6.68 17.14 -16.45
C ASP A 128 -5.33 17.41 -17.15
N GLY A 129 -4.75 16.41 -17.81
CA GLY A 129 -3.44 16.50 -18.45
C GLY A 129 -2.26 16.37 -17.48
N GLY A 130 -2.49 15.87 -16.28
CA GLY A 130 -1.46 15.55 -15.29
C GLY A 130 -0.94 14.10 -15.41
N PRO A 131 0.05 13.73 -14.60
CA PRO A 131 0.66 12.42 -14.66
C PRO A 131 -0.04 11.38 -13.78
N ILE A 132 -0.98 11.75 -12.92
CA ILE A 132 -1.63 10.83 -11.98
C ILE A 132 -2.64 9.96 -12.71
N ILE A 133 -2.31 8.67 -12.85
CA ILE A 133 -3.14 7.67 -13.55
C ILE A 133 -3.98 6.81 -12.59
N GLY A 134 -3.70 6.85 -11.29
CA GLY A 134 -4.43 6.08 -10.29
C GLY A 134 -4.03 6.43 -8.87
N CYS A 135 -4.83 5.94 -7.92
CA CYS A 135 -4.53 6.02 -6.49
C CYS A 135 -4.70 4.65 -5.83
N GLN A 136 -3.91 4.39 -4.79
CA GLN A 136 -4.14 3.28 -3.90
C GLN A 136 -4.83 3.77 -2.62
N LEU A 137 -5.86 3.04 -2.21
CA LEU A 137 -6.53 3.18 -0.93
C LEU A 137 -5.98 2.16 0.05
N GLU A 138 -5.68 2.58 1.27
CA GLU A 138 -5.24 1.71 2.35
C GLU A 138 -4.06 0.81 1.94
N ASN A 139 -3.67 -0.14 2.74
CA ASN A 139 -2.69 -1.15 2.35
C ASN A 139 -2.94 -2.45 3.09
N GLU A 140 -3.20 -3.52 2.34
CA GLU A 140 -3.41 -4.87 2.89
C GLU A 140 -4.43 -4.90 4.05
N MET A 141 -5.56 -4.21 3.87
CA MET A 141 -6.63 -4.20 4.86
C MET A 141 -7.10 -5.62 5.17
N GLN A 142 -6.99 -6.02 6.43
CA GLN A 142 -7.31 -7.37 6.89
C GLN A 142 -6.43 -8.50 6.29
N HIS A 143 -5.28 -8.18 5.75
CA HIS A 143 -4.30 -9.22 5.46
C HIS A 143 -3.75 -9.80 6.78
N SER A 144 -3.33 -11.07 6.78
CA SER A 144 -2.83 -11.78 7.97
C SER A 144 -1.67 -11.09 8.69
N ALA A 145 -0.90 -10.24 8.01
CA ALA A 145 0.16 -9.43 8.58
C ALA A 145 -0.28 -8.03 9.00
N SER A 146 -1.55 -7.68 8.85
CA SER A 146 -2.04 -6.31 9.08
C SER A 146 -1.78 -5.74 10.47
N PRO A 147 -1.95 -6.48 11.57
CA PRO A 147 -1.80 -5.92 12.91
C PRO A 147 -0.37 -5.51 13.26
N TRP A 148 0.64 -6.20 12.73
CA TRP A 148 2.02 -6.02 13.18
C TRP A 148 2.63 -4.65 12.89
N GLY A 149 2.12 -3.94 11.91
CA GLY A 149 2.60 -2.62 11.51
C GLY A 149 2.06 -1.47 12.35
N VAL A 150 1.09 -1.73 13.23
CA VAL A 150 0.40 -0.69 14.00
C VAL A 150 0.98 -0.56 15.42
N ASN A 151 1.41 -1.66 16.01
CA ASN A 151 1.88 -1.70 17.39
C ASN A 151 3.40 -1.67 17.49
N TYR A 152 3.91 -1.22 18.65
CA TYR A 152 5.32 -1.33 18.97
C TYR A 152 5.72 -2.80 19.14
N PRO A 153 6.98 -3.16 18.81
CA PRO A 153 7.49 -4.49 19.10
C PRO A 153 7.35 -4.83 20.58
N GLY A 154 6.68 -5.94 20.87
CA GLY A 154 6.45 -6.41 22.25
C GLY A 154 5.11 -6.00 22.85
N GLU A 155 4.39 -5.06 22.23
CA GLU A 155 3.02 -4.74 22.64
C GLU A 155 2.02 -5.80 22.16
N PRO A 156 0.92 -6.01 22.89
CA PRO A 156 -0.19 -6.83 22.40
C PRO A 156 -0.71 -6.34 21.06
N LEU A 157 -1.07 -7.27 20.19
CA LEU A 157 -1.74 -6.91 18.94
C LEU A 157 -3.17 -6.46 19.23
N ASP A 158 -3.54 -5.30 18.69
CA ASP A 158 -4.92 -4.84 18.74
C ASP A 158 -5.74 -5.56 17.66
N PHE A 159 -6.67 -6.39 18.10
CA PHE A 159 -7.62 -7.06 17.23
C PHE A 159 -8.78 -6.13 16.92
N THR A 160 -8.65 -5.38 15.84
CA THR A 160 -9.66 -4.47 15.32
C THR A 160 -10.28 -5.02 14.04
N VAL A 161 -11.13 -4.24 13.38
CA VAL A 161 -11.64 -4.60 12.05
C VAL A 161 -10.51 -4.76 11.01
N ALA A 162 -9.33 -4.23 11.28
CA ALA A 162 -8.14 -4.43 10.46
C ALA A 162 -7.57 -5.87 10.56
N SER A 163 -7.95 -6.61 11.60
CA SER A 163 -7.61 -8.03 11.78
C SER A 163 -8.67 -8.89 11.11
N TYR A 164 -8.23 -9.81 10.28
CA TYR A 164 -9.12 -10.70 9.55
C TYR A 164 -9.35 -12.02 10.29
N ASP A 165 -10.49 -12.67 10.08
CA ASP A 165 -10.85 -13.95 10.71
C ASP A 165 -9.80 -15.06 10.57
N ILE A 166 -9.02 -15.02 9.50
CA ILE A 166 -7.96 -15.98 9.28
C ILE A 166 -6.84 -15.86 10.34
N ASP A 167 -6.59 -14.66 10.85
CA ASP A 167 -5.60 -14.45 11.90
C ASP A 167 -6.06 -15.09 13.21
N TYR A 168 -7.36 -14.98 13.50
CA TYR A 168 -7.95 -15.67 14.64
C TYR A 168 -7.91 -17.19 14.48
N ALA A 169 -8.16 -17.71 13.30
CA ALA A 169 -8.05 -19.13 13.02
C ALA A 169 -6.62 -19.65 13.20
N MET A 170 -5.63 -18.87 12.77
CA MET A 170 -4.21 -19.22 12.91
C MET A 170 -3.75 -19.29 14.39
N ILE A 171 -4.33 -18.47 15.26
CA ILE A 171 -4.01 -18.46 16.71
C ILE A 171 -4.98 -19.31 17.55
N GLY A 172 -5.88 -20.05 16.92
CA GLY A 172 -6.84 -20.93 17.60
C GLY A 172 -7.99 -20.21 18.32
N VAL A 173 -8.23 -18.93 18.00
CA VAL A 173 -9.35 -18.17 18.55
C VAL A 173 -10.51 -18.21 17.56
N SER A 174 -11.66 -18.71 17.98
CA SER A 174 -12.90 -18.69 17.20
C SER A 174 -13.67 -17.39 17.47
N VAL A 175 -13.92 -16.60 16.43
CA VAL A 175 -14.79 -15.41 16.51
C VAL A 175 -16.23 -15.83 16.17
N MET A 176 -16.78 -16.68 17.03
CA MET A 176 -18.16 -17.16 16.87
C MET A 176 -19.13 -16.12 17.46
N ASP A 177 -20.23 -15.86 16.78
CA ASP A 177 -21.37 -15.03 17.17
C ASP A 177 -21.48 -13.60 16.62
N LYS A 178 -20.81 -13.25 15.50
CA LYS A 178 -21.10 -11.97 14.84
C LYS A 178 -22.12 -12.15 13.70
N LYS A 179 -23.16 -11.32 13.72
CA LYS A 179 -24.13 -11.23 12.62
C LYS A 179 -23.53 -10.70 11.30
N VAL A 180 -22.40 -10.01 11.40
CA VAL A 180 -21.61 -9.46 10.27
C VAL A 180 -20.21 -10.02 10.39
N THR A 181 -19.66 -10.55 9.32
CA THR A 181 -18.30 -11.07 9.31
C THR A 181 -17.28 -9.94 9.36
N THR A 182 -16.09 -10.18 9.90
CA THR A 182 -15.02 -9.19 9.86
C THR A 182 -14.61 -8.87 8.42
N ALA A 183 -14.77 -9.82 7.49
CA ALA A 183 -14.55 -9.61 6.05
C ALA A 183 -15.47 -8.53 5.49
N GLU A 184 -16.78 -8.59 5.77
CA GLU A 184 -17.75 -7.59 5.33
C GLU A 184 -17.46 -6.21 5.90
N LEU A 185 -17.04 -6.14 7.17
CA LEU A 185 -16.64 -4.88 7.81
C LEU A 185 -15.41 -4.26 7.12
N GLY A 186 -14.43 -5.08 6.74
CA GLY A 186 -13.27 -4.60 6.01
C GLY A 186 -13.59 -4.06 4.62
N GLU A 187 -14.46 -4.75 3.88
CA GLU A 187 -14.91 -4.31 2.57
C GLU A 187 -15.75 -3.02 2.66
N GLU A 188 -16.61 -2.92 3.69
CA GLU A 188 -17.35 -1.70 3.95
C GLU A 188 -16.42 -0.53 4.27
N HIS A 189 -15.37 -0.77 5.06
CA HIS A 189 -14.35 0.24 5.34
C HIS A 189 -13.68 0.71 4.05
N MET A 190 -13.25 -0.20 3.20
CA MET A 190 -12.64 0.13 1.92
C MET A 190 -13.57 0.94 1.00
N ARG A 191 -14.86 0.56 0.92
CA ARG A 191 -15.87 1.35 0.17
C ARG A 191 -16.06 2.74 0.77
N THR A 192 -16.05 2.85 2.10
CA THR A 192 -16.14 4.13 2.81
C THR A 192 -14.96 5.03 2.49
N LEU A 193 -13.75 4.51 2.55
CA LEU A 193 -12.53 5.26 2.19
C LEU A 193 -12.57 5.76 0.74
N LYS A 194 -12.99 4.90 -0.20
CA LYS A 194 -13.11 5.29 -1.61
C LYS A 194 -14.10 6.43 -1.79
N ARG A 195 -15.30 6.32 -1.21
CA ARG A 195 -16.31 7.39 -1.27
C ARG A 195 -15.77 8.69 -0.71
N MET A 196 -15.15 8.65 0.46
CA MET A 196 -14.55 9.83 1.09
C MET A 196 -13.46 10.46 0.24
N ALA A 197 -12.59 9.66 -0.37
CA ALA A 197 -11.57 10.16 -1.28
C ALA A 197 -12.20 10.89 -2.48
N GLN A 198 -13.25 10.33 -3.06
CA GLN A 198 -13.98 10.94 -4.18
C GLN A 198 -14.69 12.25 -3.77
N GLU A 199 -15.30 12.29 -2.59
CA GLU A 199 -15.93 13.50 -2.03
C GLU A 199 -14.93 14.64 -1.84
N GLU A 200 -13.67 14.30 -1.52
CA GLU A 200 -12.57 15.25 -1.37
C GLU A 200 -11.82 15.54 -2.69
N GLY A 201 -12.41 15.17 -3.83
CA GLY A 201 -11.90 15.50 -5.16
C GLY A 201 -10.81 14.56 -5.71
N ILE A 202 -10.54 13.45 -5.06
CA ILE A 202 -9.60 12.42 -5.56
C ILE A 202 -10.37 11.50 -6.52
N ILE A 203 -10.48 11.91 -7.78
CA ILE A 203 -11.26 11.23 -8.81
C ILE A 203 -10.34 10.66 -9.88
N THR A 204 -9.97 9.40 -9.69
CA THR A 204 -9.08 8.63 -10.56
C THR A 204 -9.38 7.13 -10.37
N PRO A 205 -8.93 6.24 -11.24
CA PRO A 205 -8.98 4.80 -10.96
C PRO A 205 -8.29 4.46 -9.64
N PHE A 206 -8.86 3.50 -8.91
CA PHE A 206 -8.29 3.01 -7.65
C PHE A 206 -7.76 1.59 -7.79
N TYR A 207 -6.72 1.28 -7.03
CA TYR A 207 -6.34 -0.08 -6.74
C TYR A 207 -6.20 -0.33 -5.23
N THR A 208 -6.19 -1.60 -4.86
CA THR A 208 -6.01 -2.03 -3.46
C THR A 208 -4.92 -3.09 -3.39
N ALA A 209 -3.95 -2.90 -2.49
CA ALA A 209 -2.94 -3.90 -2.21
C ALA A 209 -3.57 -5.04 -1.38
N THR A 210 -3.44 -6.26 -1.85
CA THR A 210 -4.08 -7.44 -1.26
C THR A 210 -3.10 -8.44 -0.65
N GLY A 211 -1.81 -8.10 -0.59
CA GLY A 211 -0.77 -9.03 -0.17
C GLY A 211 -0.75 -10.25 -1.10
N TRP A 212 -1.18 -11.39 -0.58
CA TRP A 212 -1.30 -12.63 -1.34
C TRP A 212 -2.75 -12.92 -1.80
N GLY A 213 -3.55 -11.88 -1.99
CA GLY A 213 -4.92 -11.98 -2.52
C GLY A 213 -6.01 -12.08 -1.46
N ASN A 214 -5.67 -12.10 -0.18
CA ASN A 214 -6.63 -12.31 0.92
C ASN A 214 -7.00 -11.05 1.71
N ALA A 215 -6.46 -9.88 1.39
CA ALA A 215 -6.90 -8.62 1.98
C ALA A 215 -8.27 -8.16 1.44
N ALA A 216 -8.89 -7.23 2.12
CA ALA A 216 -10.16 -6.65 1.70
C ALA A 216 -10.05 -5.93 0.36
N VAL A 217 -11.07 -6.08 -0.47
CA VAL A 217 -11.16 -5.46 -1.79
C VAL A 217 -12.43 -4.62 -1.89
N ILE A 218 -12.52 -3.82 -2.95
CA ILE A 218 -13.76 -3.15 -3.34
C ILE A 218 -14.22 -3.82 -4.63
N ASP A 219 -15.20 -4.70 -4.53
CA ASP A 219 -15.65 -5.51 -5.66
C ASP A 219 -16.03 -4.63 -6.85
N ASN A 220 -15.49 -4.97 -8.02
CA ASN A 220 -15.71 -4.29 -9.30
C ASN A 220 -15.36 -2.79 -9.36
N GLU A 221 -14.83 -2.22 -8.30
CA GLU A 221 -14.61 -0.78 -8.20
C GLU A 221 -13.15 -0.38 -7.96
N ALA A 222 -12.29 -1.34 -7.65
CA ALA A 222 -10.86 -1.15 -7.53
C ALA A 222 -10.12 -2.38 -8.07
N ILE A 223 -8.93 -2.17 -8.61
CA ILE A 223 -8.09 -3.24 -9.14
C ILE A 223 -7.33 -3.87 -7.96
N PRO A 224 -7.54 -5.16 -7.63
CA PRO A 224 -6.73 -5.84 -6.63
C PRO A 224 -5.32 -6.09 -7.17
N VAL A 225 -4.31 -5.79 -6.37
CA VAL A 225 -2.90 -6.03 -6.71
C VAL A 225 -2.23 -6.87 -5.64
N THR A 226 -1.26 -7.68 -6.05
CA THR A 226 -0.59 -8.63 -5.16
C THR A 226 0.83 -8.20 -4.81
N SER A 227 1.42 -8.91 -3.86
CA SER A 227 2.83 -8.80 -3.46
C SER A 227 3.58 -10.09 -3.76
N ALA A 228 4.91 -10.01 -3.90
CA ALA A 228 5.80 -11.15 -4.05
C ALA A 228 7.15 -10.88 -3.41
N TYR A 229 7.69 -11.84 -2.66
CA TYR A 229 8.96 -11.70 -1.96
C TYR A 229 9.77 -13.00 -2.03
N THR A 230 11.09 -12.90 -2.02
CA THR A 230 12.03 -14.04 -2.10
C THR A 230 12.55 -14.48 -0.74
N TYR A 231 12.08 -13.91 0.35
CA TYR A 231 12.55 -14.24 1.69
C TYR A 231 11.38 -14.13 2.69
N PRO A 232 11.37 -14.99 3.71
CA PRO A 232 10.45 -14.84 4.83
C PRO A 232 10.94 -13.69 5.73
N PHE A 233 10.19 -12.60 5.84
CA PHE A 233 10.64 -11.45 6.63
C PHE A 233 10.56 -11.65 8.14
N TRP A 234 9.95 -12.71 8.57
CA TRP A 234 9.89 -13.10 9.99
C TRP A 234 11.04 -13.99 10.44
N GLU A 235 11.85 -14.50 9.52
CA GLU A 235 13.04 -15.30 9.80
C GLU A 235 14.33 -14.48 9.72
N GLU A 236 15.43 -15.06 10.16
CA GLU A 236 16.75 -14.47 9.95
C GLU A 236 17.07 -14.30 8.47
N PRO A 237 17.76 -13.21 8.10
CA PRO A 237 18.15 -12.99 6.72
C PRO A 237 19.16 -14.06 6.27
N ARG A 238 18.72 -14.96 5.44
CA ARG A 238 19.55 -16.01 4.82
C ARG A 238 19.06 -16.26 3.41
N MET A 239 19.92 -16.81 2.57
CA MET A 239 19.49 -17.34 1.28
C MET A 239 18.47 -18.45 1.53
N SER A 240 17.24 -18.22 1.13
CA SER A 240 16.16 -19.20 1.25
C SER A 240 15.68 -19.61 -0.13
N PRO A 241 15.44 -20.91 -0.39
CA PRO A 241 14.73 -21.35 -1.59
C PRO A 241 13.25 -20.93 -1.56
N PHE A 242 12.77 -20.43 -0.43
CA PHE A 242 11.41 -20.00 -0.25
C PHE A 242 11.16 -18.71 -1.05
N CYS A 243 10.11 -18.72 -1.83
CA CYS A 243 9.66 -17.58 -2.60
C CYS A 243 8.19 -17.34 -2.24
N MET A 244 7.92 -16.24 -1.53
CA MET A 244 6.56 -15.80 -1.27
C MET A 244 5.98 -15.21 -2.53
N PHE A 245 5.38 -16.09 -3.31
CA PHE A 245 4.73 -15.75 -4.55
C PHE A 245 3.39 -16.48 -4.58
N LYS A 246 2.36 -15.77 -5.01
CA LYS A 246 1.06 -16.39 -5.25
C LYS A 246 0.69 -16.29 -6.71
N ASP A 247 0.48 -17.44 -7.33
CA ASP A 247 -0.20 -17.54 -8.60
C ASP A 247 -1.71 -17.50 -8.30
N ILE A 248 -2.33 -16.35 -8.51
CA ILE A 248 -3.76 -16.14 -8.20
C ILE A 248 -4.70 -16.89 -9.15
N HIS A 249 -4.18 -17.43 -10.26
CA HIS A 249 -4.92 -18.25 -11.21
C HIS A 249 -4.91 -19.74 -10.86
N ARG A 250 -4.24 -20.13 -9.79
CA ARG A 250 -4.18 -21.49 -9.28
C ARG A 250 -4.74 -21.60 -7.87
N VAL A 251 -4.91 -22.82 -7.40
CA VAL A 251 -5.34 -23.07 -6.01
C VAL A 251 -4.39 -22.36 -5.06
N PRO A 252 -4.90 -21.49 -4.18
CA PRO A 252 -4.08 -20.77 -3.24
C PRO A 252 -3.41 -21.73 -2.25
N ASP A 253 -2.13 -21.60 -2.08
CA ASP A 253 -1.33 -22.36 -1.12
C ASP A 253 -1.27 -21.68 0.27
N TYR A 254 -1.73 -20.44 0.38
CA TYR A 254 -1.66 -19.64 1.59
C TYR A 254 -3.06 -19.31 2.14
N ALA A 255 -3.79 -18.47 1.47
CA ALA A 255 -5.14 -18.07 1.85
C ALA A 255 -6.04 -17.91 0.61
N PRO A 256 -7.35 -18.11 0.71
CA PRO A 256 -8.25 -17.90 -0.39
C PRO A 256 -8.14 -16.47 -0.92
N VAL A 257 -8.15 -16.32 -2.24
CA VAL A 257 -8.29 -15.02 -2.89
C VAL A 257 -9.70 -14.49 -2.65
N ARG A 258 -9.82 -13.22 -2.25
CA ARG A 258 -11.10 -12.59 -1.91
C ARG A 258 -11.82 -11.94 -3.09
N TYR A 259 -11.38 -12.20 -4.31
CA TYR A 259 -11.95 -11.64 -5.53
C TYR A 259 -11.89 -12.65 -6.67
N ASP A 260 -12.68 -12.44 -7.70
CA ASP A 260 -12.64 -13.24 -8.91
C ASP A 260 -11.42 -12.85 -9.76
N ALA A 261 -10.37 -13.68 -9.69
CA ALA A 261 -9.10 -13.44 -10.36
C ALA A 261 -9.21 -13.36 -11.89
N GLU A 262 -10.23 -13.97 -12.49
CA GLU A 262 -10.44 -13.95 -13.94
C GLU A 262 -10.93 -12.56 -14.44
N ARG A 263 -11.44 -11.73 -13.55
CA ARG A 263 -11.98 -10.40 -13.88
C ARG A 263 -10.96 -9.30 -13.87
N PHE A 264 -9.78 -9.54 -13.30
CA PHE A 264 -8.76 -8.53 -13.07
C PHE A 264 -7.42 -8.92 -13.70
N PRO A 265 -6.59 -7.95 -14.07
CA PRO A 265 -5.22 -8.27 -14.46
C PRO A 265 -4.46 -8.89 -13.28
N SER A 266 -3.66 -9.91 -13.56
CA SER A 266 -2.71 -10.43 -12.58
C SER A 266 -1.56 -9.43 -12.45
N PHE A 267 -1.62 -8.58 -11.42
CA PHE A 267 -0.69 -7.48 -11.24
C PHE A 267 0.01 -7.56 -9.89
N CYS A 268 1.32 -7.74 -9.90
CA CYS A 268 2.17 -7.72 -8.72
C CYS A 268 2.71 -6.31 -8.52
N ALA A 269 2.09 -5.54 -7.61
CA ALA A 269 2.48 -4.15 -7.35
C ALA A 269 3.63 -4.00 -6.35
N GLU A 270 3.86 -5.03 -5.52
CA GLU A 270 4.95 -5.05 -4.54
C GLU A 270 5.83 -6.28 -4.73
N MET A 271 6.68 -6.23 -5.76
CA MET A 271 7.72 -7.23 -5.93
C MET A 271 8.97 -6.79 -5.17
N GLY A 272 9.27 -7.48 -4.08
CA GLY A 272 10.37 -7.16 -3.17
C GLY A 272 11.75 -7.25 -3.85
N ALA A 273 12.16 -6.17 -4.46
CA ALA A 273 13.45 -6.04 -5.15
C ALA A 273 14.55 -5.42 -4.28
N GLY A 274 14.18 -4.94 -3.10
CA GLY A 274 15.08 -4.29 -2.16
C GLY A 274 15.09 -4.96 -0.79
N ILE A 275 15.48 -4.18 0.20
CA ILE A 275 15.57 -4.61 1.59
C ILE A 275 14.35 -4.08 2.34
N GLN A 276 13.58 -4.98 2.93
CA GLN A 276 12.57 -4.61 3.90
C GLN A 276 13.24 -4.36 5.26
N MET A 277 13.35 -3.09 5.63
CA MET A 277 13.95 -2.68 6.89
C MET A 277 12.87 -2.57 7.96
N ILE A 278 12.89 -3.45 8.93
CA ILE A 278 12.05 -3.40 10.11
C ILE A 278 12.92 -3.23 11.37
N TYR A 279 12.31 -2.89 12.50
CA TYR A 279 13.05 -2.66 13.75
C TYR A 279 13.98 -3.80 14.14
N ARG A 280 13.58 -5.04 13.89
CA ARG A 280 14.31 -6.25 14.30
C ARG A 280 15.26 -6.78 13.23
N ARG A 281 15.14 -6.32 11.97
CA ARG A 281 15.84 -6.95 10.86
C ARG A 281 16.38 -5.96 9.85
N ARG A 282 17.52 -6.35 9.29
CA ARG A 282 18.17 -5.72 8.14
C ARG A 282 18.49 -6.81 7.11
N PRO A 283 17.46 -7.42 6.46
CA PRO A 283 17.68 -8.49 5.51
C PRO A 283 18.47 -8.00 4.28
N ILE A 284 19.29 -8.86 3.74
CA ILE A 284 20.03 -8.60 2.49
C ILE A 284 19.39 -9.42 1.38
N VAL A 285 18.90 -8.73 0.35
CA VAL A 285 18.36 -9.35 -0.87
C VAL A 285 19.40 -9.23 -1.98
N THR A 286 19.78 -10.36 -2.56
CA THR A 286 20.72 -10.37 -3.69
C THR A 286 20.03 -10.00 -5.00
N ALA A 287 20.75 -9.40 -5.93
CA ALA A 287 20.23 -9.14 -7.28
C ALA A 287 19.70 -10.42 -7.97
N ARG A 288 20.34 -11.57 -7.72
CA ARG A 288 19.88 -12.87 -8.25
C ARG A 288 18.52 -13.28 -7.69
N ALA A 289 18.27 -13.03 -6.39
CA ALA A 289 16.98 -13.32 -5.77
C ALA A 289 15.87 -12.44 -6.38
N ALA A 290 16.11 -11.15 -6.54
CA ALA A 290 15.17 -10.23 -7.18
C ALA A 290 14.90 -10.64 -8.65
N GLN A 291 15.94 -11.01 -9.40
CA GLN A 291 15.80 -11.49 -10.77
C GLN A 291 14.98 -12.79 -10.86
N ALA A 292 15.25 -13.75 -9.99
CA ALA A 292 14.50 -15.01 -9.95
C ALA A 292 13.02 -14.77 -9.64
N LEU A 293 12.73 -13.86 -8.70
CA LEU A 293 11.36 -13.47 -8.37
C LEU A 293 10.65 -12.82 -9.57
N MET A 294 11.30 -11.90 -10.25
CA MET A 294 10.77 -11.24 -11.44
C MET A 294 10.42 -12.26 -12.53
N ILE A 295 11.35 -13.17 -12.85
CA ILE A 295 11.13 -14.21 -13.86
C ILE A 295 9.97 -15.11 -13.47
N ARG A 296 9.88 -15.49 -12.19
CA ARG A 296 8.78 -16.32 -11.71
C ARG A 296 7.43 -15.59 -11.78
N THR A 297 7.39 -14.32 -11.37
CA THR A 297 6.16 -13.50 -11.40
C THR A 297 5.65 -13.37 -12.84
N LEU A 298 6.51 -13.01 -13.78
CA LEU A 298 6.15 -12.90 -15.19
C LEU A 298 5.79 -14.26 -15.79
N GLY A 299 6.55 -15.30 -15.50
CA GLY A 299 6.31 -16.67 -15.99
C GLY A 299 5.01 -17.29 -15.46
N SER A 300 4.47 -16.77 -14.38
CA SER A 300 3.15 -17.16 -13.84
C SER A 300 1.98 -16.33 -14.39
N GLY A 301 2.23 -15.50 -15.40
CA GLY A 301 1.19 -14.78 -16.14
C GLY A 301 0.88 -13.37 -15.63
N SER A 302 1.75 -12.78 -14.79
CA SER A 302 1.56 -11.39 -14.36
C SER A 302 1.54 -10.42 -15.55
N ASN A 303 0.53 -9.56 -15.60
CA ASN A 303 0.34 -8.54 -16.63
C ASN A 303 1.13 -7.25 -16.33
N GLY A 304 1.61 -7.10 -15.11
CA GLY A 304 2.41 -5.97 -14.66
C GLY A 304 3.22 -6.32 -13.41
N ILE A 305 4.32 -5.63 -13.22
CA ILE A 305 5.20 -5.79 -12.07
C ILE A 305 5.53 -4.44 -11.46
N GLY A 306 5.67 -4.41 -10.13
CA GLY A 306 6.10 -3.25 -9.37
C GLY A 306 7.28 -3.60 -8.47
N TYR A 307 8.42 -3.01 -8.74
CA TYR A 307 9.60 -3.11 -7.87
C TYR A 307 9.35 -2.30 -6.59
N TYR A 308 9.50 -2.99 -5.45
CA TYR A 308 9.31 -2.43 -4.12
C TYR A 308 10.57 -2.56 -3.27
#